data_ba15bb090d7d0405388f4ddedd30195d
#
_entry.id   ba15bb090d7d0405388f4ddedd30195d
#
_cell.length_a   1.000
_cell.length_b   1.000
_cell.length_c   1.000
_cell.angle_alpha   90.00
_cell.angle_beta   90.00
_cell.angle_gamma   90.00
#
_symmetry.space_group_name_H-M   'P 1'
#
loop_
_entity.id
_entity.type
_entity.pdbx_description
1 polymer ?
#
loop_
_entity_poly.entity_id
_entity_poly.type
_entity_poly.pdbx_seq_one_letter_code
_entity_poly.pdbx_strand_id
1 'polypeptide(L)'
;MDLASYADLAIELVNTQDRAGDSLRDLQGLTALLARKPHLSGRVGHRDLDTMQGLRDQLRAIFAAAGAGDEDGAVDRLNSLLIQHPIHPQLSRHDDHDWHVHLNEAGSIPDRYAARAAMGLAVKIGEQGIDRLGTCRAEGCGRVFFDTTANRSRRYCSDRCAASRHGVAAADRPQQPRVTEPLVPHRNGRQGPGHDGAERPAGKTATRDGGQ
;
A
#
# COMPACT_ATOMS: atom_id res chain seq x y z
N MET A 1 9.51 19.05 -9.98
CA MET A 1 9.04 17.72 -10.42
C MET A 1 9.29 16.75 -9.28
N ASP A 2 8.28 16.07 -8.81
CA ASP A 2 8.42 15.01 -7.79
C ASP A 2 8.72 13.67 -8.49
N LEU A 3 9.99 13.30 -8.55
CA LEU A 3 10.44 12.06 -9.17
C LEU A 3 9.99 10.83 -8.37
N ALA A 4 9.85 10.96 -7.05
CA ALA A 4 9.39 9.87 -6.20
C ALA A 4 7.95 9.42 -6.55
N SER A 5 7.11 10.33 -7.04
CA SER A 5 5.73 9.99 -7.47
C SER A 5 5.69 9.01 -8.64
N TYR A 6 6.76 8.94 -9.46
CA TYR A 6 6.83 7.96 -10.55
C TYR A 6 6.98 6.51 -10.06
N ALA A 7 7.32 6.27 -8.79
CA ALA A 7 7.27 4.92 -8.21
C ALA A 7 5.87 4.30 -8.28
N ASP A 8 4.82 5.14 -8.29
CA ASP A 8 3.45 4.67 -8.40
C ASP A 8 3.17 4.00 -9.76
N LEU A 9 3.92 4.37 -10.82
CA LEU A 9 3.84 3.68 -12.11
C LEU A 9 4.26 2.20 -11.99
N ALA A 10 5.34 1.92 -11.25
CA ALA A 10 5.80 0.55 -11.03
C ALA A 10 4.74 -0.26 -10.27
N ILE A 11 4.21 0.31 -9.18
CA ILE A 11 3.19 -0.35 -8.36
C ILE A 11 1.91 -0.58 -9.16
N GLU A 12 1.46 0.40 -9.94
CA GLU A 12 0.25 0.30 -10.74
C GLU A 12 0.40 -0.77 -11.82
N LEU A 13 1.54 -0.80 -12.53
CA LEU A 13 1.79 -1.81 -13.57
C LEU A 13 1.84 -3.22 -13.00
N VAL A 14 2.57 -3.43 -11.89
CA VAL A 14 2.61 -4.75 -11.23
C VAL A 14 1.22 -5.18 -10.79
N ASN A 15 0.42 -4.26 -10.29
CA ASN A 15 -0.93 -4.51 -9.79
C ASN A 15 -2.01 -4.62 -10.87
N THR A 16 -1.65 -4.55 -12.17
CA THR A 16 -2.56 -4.91 -13.27
C THR A 16 -2.93 -6.39 -13.25
N GLN A 17 -2.14 -7.21 -12.58
CA GLN A 17 -2.41 -8.65 -12.40
C GLN A 17 -2.49 -8.97 -10.92
N ASP A 18 -3.64 -9.49 -10.49
CA ASP A 18 -3.89 -9.98 -9.14
C ASP A 18 -4.85 -11.18 -9.17
N ARG A 19 -5.33 -11.63 -8.01
CA ARG A 19 -6.28 -12.76 -7.89
C ARG A 19 -7.60 -12.55 -8.63
N ALA A 20 -7.99 -11.31 -8.96
CA ALA A 20 -9.20 -11.02 -9.70
C ALA A 20 -9.04 -11.18 -11.21
N GLY A 21 -7.79 -11.25 -11.69
CA GLY A 21 -7.45 -11.42 -13.09
C GLY A 21 -6.30 -10.53 -13.55
N ASP A 22 -6.16 -10.44 -14.86
CA ASP A 22 -5.14 -9.61 -15.54
C ASP A 22 -5.84 -8.52 -16.35
N SER A 23 -5.76 -7.26 -15.90
CA SER A 23 -6.31 -6.12 -16.63
C SER A 23 -5.41 -5.66 -17.79
N LEU A 24 -4.17 -6.16 -17.88
CA LEU A 24 -3.23 -5.89 -18.98
C LEU A 24 -3.13 -7.07 -19.95
N ARG A 25 -4.21 -7.83 -20.15
CA ARG A 25 -4.25 -9.01 -21.02
C ARG A 25 -4.37 -8.66 -22.51
N ASP A 26 -4.81 -7.43 -22.85
CA ASP A 26 -5.10 -6.99 -24.21
C ASP A 26 -4.83 -5.49 -24.39
N LEU A 27 -4.95 -5.02 -25.65
CA LEU A 27 -4.72 -3.61 -25.99
C LEU A 27 -5.71 -2.66 -25.32
N GLN A 28 -6.92 -3.11 -25.02
CA GLN A 28 -7.90 -2.30 -24.30
C GLN A 28 -7.40 -2.02 -22.87
N GLY A 29 -6.89 -3.04 -22.18
CA GLY A 29 -6.29 -2.91 -20.87
C GLY A 29 -5.07 -1.98 -20.87
N LEU A 30 -4.19 -2.11 -21.88
CA LEU A 30 -3.04 -1.21 -22.04
C LEU A 30 -3.50 0.23 -22.27
N THR A 31 -4.46 0.44 -23.14
CA THR A 31 -5.02 1.79 -23.41
C THR A 31 -5.64 2.39 -22.13
N ALA A 32 -6.37 1.59 -21.36
CA ALA A 32 -6.98 2.03 -20.10
C ALA A 32 -5.93 2.40 -19.03
N LEU A 33 -4.82 1.64 -18.95
CA LEU A 33 -3.70 1.94 -18.07
C LEU A 33 -3.06 3.29 -18.41
N LEU A 34 -2.89 3.59 -19.70
CA LEU A 34 -2.23 4.80 -20.21
C LEU A 34 -3.16 6.02 -20.23
N ALA A 35 -4.46 5.85 -20.31
CA ALA A 35 -5.44 6.94 -20.43
C ALA A 35 -5.33 7.99 -19.30
N ARG A 36 -4.86 7.60 -18.13
CA ARG A 36 -4.66 8.49 -16.97
C ARG A 36 -3.27 9.11 -16.90
N LYS A 37 -2.47 8.94 -17.96
CA LYS A 37 -1.05 9.35 -18.01
C LYS A 37 -0.79 10.16 -19.29
N PRO A 38 -1.22 11.45 -19.36
CA PRO A 38 -1.14 12.24 -20.57
C PRO A 38 0.28 12.35 -21.15
N HIS A 39 1.30 12.33 -20.27
CA HIS A 39 2.71 12.35 -20.65
C HIS A 39 3.23 11.00 -21.21
N LEU A 40 2.43 9.95 -21.19
CA LEU A 40 2.69 8.65 -21.81
C LEU A 40 1.67 8.33 -22.90
N SER A 41 0.99 9.36 -23.42
CA SER A 41 0.01 9.22 -24.49
C SER A 41 0.67 8.84 -25.81
N GLY A 42 -0.09 8.15 -26.65
CA GLY A 42 0.32 7.77 -28.00
C GLY A 42 -0.42 6.53 -28.48
N ARG A 43 -0.15 6.13 -29.72
CA ARG A 43 -0.73 4.92 -30.30
C ARG A 43 0.07 3.71 -29.83
N VAL A 44 -0.60 2.68 -29.33
CA VAL A 44 0.00 1.42 -28.87
C VAL A 44 -0.43 0.24 -29.73
N GLY A 45 0.44 -0.76 -29.84
CA GLY A 45 0.21 -2.01 -30.55
C GLY A 45 0.50 -3.24 -29.70
N HIS A 46 0.37 -4.44 -30.29
CA HIS A 46 0.60 -5.71 -29.58
C HIS A 46 2.01 -5.82 -29.04
N ARG A 47 3.02 -5.33 -29.80
CA ARG A 47 4.41 -5.33 -29.34
C ARG A 47 4.61 -4.49 -28.08
N ASP A 48 3.90 -3.34 -27.97
CA ASP A 48 3.95 -2.52 -26.77
C ASP A 48 3.28 -3.24 -25.60
N LEU A 49 2.20 -3.98 -25.84
CA LEU A 49 1.54 -4.80 -24.83
C LEU A 49 2.50 -5.89 -24.29
N ASP A 50 3.15 -6.65 -25.18
CA ASP A 50 4.10 -7.69 -24.78
C ASP A 50 5.25 -7.09 -23.98
N THR A 51 5.79 -5.95 -24.42
CA THR A 51 6.86 -5.23 -23.71
C THR A 51 6.42 -4.76 -22.32
N MET A 52 5.21 -4.24 -22.20
CA MET A 52 4.65 -3.82 -20.89
C MET A 52 4.38 -4.98 -19.95
N GLN A 53 3.97 -6.14 -20.48
CA GLN A 53 3.83 -7.36 -19.68
C GLN A 53 5.19 -7.84 -19.17
N GLY A 54 6.22 -7.87 -20.04
CA GLY A 54 7.59 -8.20 -19.66
C GLY A 54 8.16 -7.23 -18.61
N LEU A 55 7.92 -5.92 -18.76
CA LEU A 55 8.29 -4.91 -17.76
C LEU A 55 7.59 -5.15 -16.41
N ARG A 56 6.29 -5.50 -16.43
CA ARG A 56 5.54 -5.87 -15.23
C ARG A 56 6.21 -7.01 -14.47
N ASP A 57 6.66 -8.04 -15.19
CA ASP A 57 7.28 -9.20 -14.56
C ASP A 57 8.66 -8.86 -13.97
N GLN A 58 9.44 -8.01 -14.64
CA GLN A 58 10.71 -7.50 -14.12
C GLN A 58 10.50 -6.65 -12.84
N LEU A 59 9.54 -5.75 -12.85
CA LEU A 59 9.20 -4.93 -11.67
C LEU A 59 8.69 -5.81 -10.52
N ARG A 60 7.84 -6.80 -10.81
CA ARG A 60 7.35 -7.77 -9.80
C ARG A 60 8.50 -8.51 -9.14
N ALA A 61 9.53 -8.90 -9.89
CA ALA A 61 10.72 -9.57 -9.37
C ALA A 61 11.51 -8.70 -8.38
N ILE A 62 11.53 -7.37 -8.58
CA ILE A 62 12.15 -6.43 -7.63
C ILE A 62 11.41 -6.46 -6.28
N PHE A 63 10.07 -6.33 -6.32
CA PHE A 63 9.25 -6.39 -5.08
C PHE A 63 9.34 -7.75 -4.40
N ALA A 64 9.43 -8.84 -5.17
CA ALA A 64 9.56 -10.19 -4.63
C ALA A 64 10.90 -10.40 -3.92
N ALA A 65 12.02 -9.96 -4.52
CA ALA A 65 13.34 -10.03 -3.93
C ALA A 65 13.42 -9.21 -2.64
N ALA A 66 12.98 -7.94 -2.65
CA ALA A 66 12.92 -7.11 -1.47
C ALA A 66 12.06 -7.73 -0.36
N GLY A 67 10.87 -8.26 -0.71
CA GLY A 67 9.97 -8.93 0.22
C GLY A 67 10.51 -10.23 0.82
N ALA A 68 11.47 -10.86 0.16
CA ALA A 68 12.22 -12.04 0.63
C ALA A 68 13.45 -11.67 1.48
N GLY A 69 13.79 -10.38 1.60
CA GLY A 69 14.99 -9.90 2.28
C GLY A 69 16.26 -9.94 1.42
N ASP A 70 16.12 -10.23 0.11
CA ASP A 70 17.21 -10.18 -0.88
C ASP A 70 17.32 -8.74 -1.42
N GLU A 71 17.87 -7.85 -0.59
CA GLU A 71 18.00 -6.44 -0.92
C GLU A 71 18.97 -6.22 -2.09
N ASP A 72 20.10 -6.88 -2.09
CA ASP A 72 21.10 -6.79 -3.16
C ASP A 72 20.50 -7.25 -4.49
N GLY A 73 19.83 -8.40 -4.51
CA GLY A 73 19.15 -8.90 -5.69
C GLY A 73 18.03 -8.00 -6.20
N ALA A 74 17.32 -7.30 -5.32
CA ALA A 74 16.32 -6.30 -5.70
C ALA A 74 16.98 -5.06 -6.34
N VAL A 75 18.08 -4.56 -5.74
CA VAL A 75 18.84 -3.41 -6.25
C VAL A 75 19.48 -3.74 -7.60
N ASP A 76 20.07 -4.92 -7.78
CA ASP A 76 20.70 -5.32 -9.03
C ASP A 76 19.67 -5.40 -10.18
N ARG A 77 18.46 -5.89 -9.91
CA ARG A 77 17.35 -5.89 -10.89
C ARG A 77 16.91 -4.50 -11.24
N LEU A 78 16.81 -3.60 -10.26
CA LEU A 78 16.43 -2.21 -10.49
C LEU A 78 17.51 -1.47 -11.28
N ASN A 79 18.78 -1.66 -10.94
CA ASN A 79 19.89 -1.09 -11.67
C ASN A 79 19.94 -1.57 -13.12
N SER A 80 19.62 -2.84 -13.36
CA SER A 80 19.50 -3.39 -14.73
C SER A 80 18.42 -2.67 -15.53
N LEU A 81 17.26 -2.36 -14.94
CA LEU A 81 16.21 -1.55 -15.59
C LEU A 81 16.65 -0.12 -15.86
N LEU A 82 17.35 0.52 -14.91
CA LEU A 82 17.88 1.88 -15.09
C LEU A 82 18.88 1.97 -16.23
N ILE A 83 19.72 0.94 -16.40
CA ILE A 83 20.69 0.85 -17.50
C ILE A 83 20.00 0.61 -18.83
N GLN A 84 18.98 -0.27 -18.87
CA GLN A 84 18.23 -0.59 -20.10
C GLN A 84 17.36 0.57 -20.57
N HIS A 85 16.84 1.38 -19.65
CA HIS A 85 15.94 2.50 -19.94
C HIS A 85 16.49 3.80 -19.34
N PRO A 86 17.60 4.34 -19.91
CA PRO A 86 18.27 5.50 -19.37
C PRO A 86 17.38 6.74 -19.46
N ILE A 87 17.45 7.58 -18.42
CA ILE A 87 16.82 8.89 -18.39
C ILE A 87 17.82 9.95 -18.80
N HIS A 88 17.44 10.83 -19.70
CA HIS A 88 18.19 12.01 -20.07
C HIS A 88 17.43 13.27 -19.65
N PRO A 89 17.67 13.78 -18.42
CA PRO A 89 16.98 14.97 -17.95
C PRO A 89 17.38 16.19 -18.78
N GLN A 90 16.42 17.03 -19.11
CA GLN A 90 16.62 18.29 -19.84
C GLN A 90 15.90 19.42 -19.12
N LEU A 91 16.51 20.61 -19.06
CA LEU A 91 15.84 21.81 -18.62
C LEU A 91 15.08 22.42 -19.81
N SER A 92 13.82 22.69 -19.62
CA SER A 92 12.94 23.33 -20.60
C SER A 92 12.17 24.48 -19.96
N ARG A 93 11.77 25.42 -20.80
CA ARG A 93 10.90 26.53 -20.44
C ARG A 93 9.83 26.67 -21.54
N HIS A 94 8.59 26.33 -21.21
CA HIS A 94 7.44 26.44 -22.11
C HIS A 94 6.16 26.59 -21.28
N ASP A 95 5.06 26.91 -21.93
CA ASP A 95 3.70 27.00 -21.34
C ASP A 95 3.61 27.93 -20.12
N ASP A 96 4.26 29.10 -20.19
CA ASP A 96 4.30 30.15 -19.14
C ASP A 96 4.85 29.66 -17.79
N HIS A 97 5.51 28.50 -17.76
CA HIS A 97 6.22 28.01 -16.58
C HIS A 97 7.69 28.43 -16.61
N ASP A 98 8.25 28.60 -15.39
CA ASP A 98 9.69 28.80 -15.20
C ASP A 98 10.49 27.53 -15.60
N TRP A 99 11.82 27.64 -15.58
CA TRP A 99 12.70 26.52 -15.86
C TRP A 99 12.32 25.28 -15.07
N HIS A 100 12.02 24.19 -15.77
CA HIS A 100 11.68 22.90 -15.15
C HIS A 100 12.35 21.74 -15.88
N VAL A 101 12.54 20.64 -15.16
CA VAL A 101 13.18 19.43 -15.68
C VAL A 101 12.16 18.60 -16.44
N HIS A 102 12.48 18.27 -17.69
CA HIS A 102 11.83 17.19 -18.45
C HIS A 102 12.68 15.93 -18.36
N LEU A 103 12.03 14.79 -18.17
CA LEU A 103 12.66 13.51 -18.43
C LEU A 103 12.55 13.24 -19.92
N ASN A 104 13.61 12.67 -20.51
CA ASN A 104 13.65 12.41 -21.95
C ASN A 104 12.40 11.65 -22.40
N GLU A 105 11.78 12.17 -23.44
CA GLU A 105 10.58 11.60 -24.03
C GLU A 105 10.85 10.79 -25.30
N ALA A 106 12.12 10.53 -25.62
CA ALA A 106 12.50 9.69 -26.75
C ALA A 106 12.19 8.20 -26.43
N GLY A 107 11.92 7.43 -27.48
CA GLY A 107 11.62 6.00 -27.38
C GLY A 107 10.13 5.68 -27.44
N SER A 108 9.84 4.40 -27.37
CA SER A 108 8.47 3.87 -27.33
C SER A 108 7.76 4.23 -26.02
N ILE A 109 6.43 4.06 -25.97
CA ILE A 109 5.66 4.25 -24.75
C ILE A 109 6.14 3.33 -23.63
N PRO A 110 6.40 2.03 -23.86
CA PRO A 110 7.00 1.16 -22.86
C PRO A 110 8.36 1.64 -22.34
N ASP A 111 9.25 2.13 -23.20
CA ASP A 111 10.56 2.64 -22.77
C ASP A 111 10.43 3.84 -21.86
N ARG A 112 9.57 4.79 -22.20
CA ARG A 112 9.28 5.98 -21.38
C ARG A 112 8.63 5.59 -20.05
N TYR A 113 7.75 4.61 -20.08
CA TYR A 113 7.11 4.07 -18.86
C TYR A 113 8.15 3.41 -17.95
N ALA A 114 8.99 2.53 -18.50
CA ALA A 114 10.04 1.81 -17.79
C ALA A 114 11.04 2.77 -17.13
N ALA A 115 11.55 3.73 -17.92
CA ALA A 115 12.49 4.73 -17.44
C ALA A 115 11.95 5.50 -16.21
N ARG A 116 10.70 5.99 -16.29
CA ARG A 116 10.07 6.72 -15.20
C ARG A 116 9.78 5.85 -13.99
N ALA A 117 9.24 4.65 -14.21
CA ALA A 117 8.93 3.71 -13.13
C ALA A 117 10.20 3.29 -12.36
N ALA A 118 11.29 2.96 -13.09
CA ALA A 118 12.55 2.58 -12.49
C ALA A 118 13.20 3.75 -11.72
N MET A 119 13.22 4.95 -12.30
CA MET A 119 13.76 6.13 -11.61
C MET A 119 12.93 6.48 -10.38
N GLY A 120 11.61 6.47 -10.48
CA GLY A 120 10.74 6.73 -9.33
C GLY A 120 10.99 5.75 -8.18
N LEU A 121 11.13 4.46 -8.48
CA LEU A 121 11.51 3.46 -7.46
C LEU A 121 12.89 3.74 -6.88
N ALA A 122 13.89 4.04 -7.70
CA ALA A 122 15.25 4.31 -7.25
C ALA A 122 15.29 5.51 -6.30
N VAL A 123 14.64 6.62 -6.65
CA VAL A 123 14.55 7.81 -5.78
C VAL A 123 13.85 7.46 -4.47
N LYS A 124 12.70 6.79 -4.55
CA LYS A 124 11.90 6.44 -3.37
C LYS A 124 12.63 5.48 -2.42
N ILE A 125 13.37 4.51 -2.97
CA ILE A 125 14.22 3.60 -2.20
C ILE A 125 15.37 4.36 -1.56
N GLY A 126 16.05 5.24 -2.30
CA GLY A 126 17.16 6.05 -1.78
C GLY A 126 16.76 6.99 -0.64
N GLU A 127 15.54 7.54 -0.69
CA GLU A 127 15.02 8.45 0.35
C GLU A 127 14.45 7.73 1.57
N GLN A 128 13.81 6.57 1.38
CA GLN A 128 12.96 5.98 2.41
C GLN A 128 13.34 4.55 2.81
N GLY A 129 14.19 3.90 2.03
CA GLY A 129 14.65 2.52 2.25
C GLY A 129 13.95 1.49 1.39
N ILE A 130 14.69 0.42 1.05
CA ILE A 130 14.22 -0.69 0.22
C ILE A 130 13.25 -1.62 0.97
N ASP A 131 13.39 -1.69 2.28
CA ASP A 131 12.54 -2.46 3.19
C ASP A 131 11.07 -2.01 3.22
N ARG A 132 10.75 -0.88 2.53
CA ARG A 132 9.39 -0.40 2.33
C ARG A 132 8.69 -1.02 1.11
N LEU A 133 9.44 -1.74 0.27
CA LEU A 133 8.83 -2.51 -0.82
C LEU A 133 8.13 -3.74 -0.24
N GLY A 134 6.83 -3.86 -0.46
CA GLY A 134 6.04 -4.93 0.13
C GLY A 134 5.17 -5.66 -0.87
N THR A 135 4.95 -6.96 -0.59
CA THR A 135 3.93 -7.77 -1.25
C THR A 135 2.81 -8.07 -0.26
N CYS A 136 1.57 -7.99 -0.71
CA CYS A 136 0.39 -8.21 0.11
C CYS A 136 0.36 -9.64 0.68
N ARG A 137 0.20 -9.76 2.00
CA ARG A 137 0.15 -11.04 2.71
C ARG A 137 -1.24 -11.69 2.72
N ALA A 138 -2.24 -11.07 2.10
CA ALA A 138 -3.54 -11.72 1.91
C ALA A 138 -3.40 -12.85 0.92
N GLU A 139 -3.95 -14.02 1.27
CA GLU A 139 -3.87 -15.24 0.46
C GLU A 139 -4.33 -14.99 -0.98
N GLY A 140 -3.50 -15.38 -1.94
CA GLY A 140 -3.74 -15.25 -3.38
C GLY A 140 -3.77 -13.81 -3.91
N CYS A 141 -3.49 -12.76 -3.10
CA CYS A 141 -3.58 -11.38 -3.56
C CYS A 141 -2.48 -11.00 -4.56
N GLY A 142 -1.21 -11.25 -4.24
CA GLY A 142 -0.06 -10.96 -5.11
C GLY A 142 0.21 -9.48 -5.44
N ARG A 143 -0.59 -8.53 -4.91
CA ARG A 143 -0.40 -7.09 -5.13
C ARG A 143 0.78 -6.56 -4.34
N VAL A 144 1.46 -5.57 -4.94
CA VAL A 144 2.61 -4.91 -4.31
C VAL A 144 2.22 -3.50 -3.83
N PHE A 145 3.01 -2.98 -2.90
CA PHE A 145 2.84 -1.63 -2.37
C PHE A 145 4.18 -1.07 -1.88
N PHE A 146 4.23 0.24 -1.71
CA PHE A 146 5.27 0.90 -0.94
C PHE A 146 4.72 1.24 0.45
N ASP A 147 5.43 0.85 1.51
CA ASP A 147 5.00 1.11 2.88
C ASP A 147 5.30 2.56 3.28
N THR A 148 4.27 3.37 3.40
CA THR A 148 4.34 4.77 3.84
C THR A 148 4.08 4.96 5.33
N THR A 149 3.88 3.86 6.10
CA THR A 149 3.64 3.96 7.54
C THR A 149 4.91 4.38 8.29
N ALA A 150 4.76 5.11 9.38
CA ALA A 150 5.89 5.60 10.17
C ALA A 150 6.77 4.45 10.70
N ASN A 151 6.14 3.35 11.11
CA ASN A 151 6.78 2.19 11.74
C ASN A 151 7.04 1.01 10.78
N ARG A 152 6.91 1.20 9.46
CA ARG A 152 7.16 0.18 8.43
C ARG A 152 6.38 -1.12 8.67
N SER A 153 5.11 -0.99 9.06
CA SER A 153 4.30 -2.12 9.51
C SER A 153 3.21 -2.58 8.54
N ARG A 154 3.11 -1.95 7.36
CA ARG A 154 2.11 -2.31 6.36
C ARG A 154 2.34 -3.73 5.84
N ARG A 155 1.29 -4.57 5.91
CA ARG A 155 1.33 -5.96 5.46
C ARG A 155 0.34 -6.26 4.34
N TYR A 156 -0.60 -5.36 4.08
CA TYR A 156 -1.68 -5.54 3.12
C TYR A 156 -1.77 -4.36 2.16
N CYS A 157 -2.10 -4.64 0.91
CA CYS A 157 -2.22 -3.60 -0.11
C CYS A 157 -3.43 -2.68 0.10
N SER A 158 -4.44 -3.14 0.84
CA SER A 158 -5.68 -2.40 1.12
C SER A 158 -6.34 -2.89 2.41
N ASP A 159 -7.29 -2.08 2.94
CA ASP A 159 -8.11 -2.43 4.10
C ASP A 159 -8.97 -3.68 3.84
N ARG A 160 -9.42 -3.90 2.59
CA ARG A 160 -10.14 -5.12 2.21
C ARG A 160 -9.27 -6.35 2.42
N CYS A 161 -8.00 -6.31 2.03
CA CYS A 161 -7.07 -7.42 2.25
C CYS A 161 -6.72 -7.61 3.72
N ALA A 162 -6.65 -6.53 4.51
CA ALA A 162 -6.48 -6.62 5.95
C ALA A 162 -7.70 -7.25 6.64
N ALA A 163 -8.91 -6.86 6.22
CA ALA A 163 -10.17 -7.38 6.77
C ALA A 163 -10.42 -8.86 6.41
N SER A 164 -9.99 -9.33 5.23
CA SER A 164 -10.15 -10.73 4.81
C SER A 164 -9.52 -11.72 5.78
N ARG A 165 -8.44 -11.34 6.46
CA ARG A 165 -7.80 -12.16 7.51
C ARG A 165 -8.71 -12.33 8.74
N HIS A 166 -9.47 -11.29 9.10
CA HIS A 166 -10.37 -11.36 10.26
C HIS A 166 -11.63 -12.18 9.95
N GLY A 167 -12.08 -12.22 8.69
CA GLY A 167 -13.22 -13.03 8.26
C GLY A 167 -12.94 -14.54 8.34
N VAL A 168 -11.75 -14.98 7.94
CA VAL A 168 -11.33 -16.39 8.04
C VAL A 168 -11.14 -16.81 9.50
N ALA A 169 -10.56 -15.93 10.33
CA ALA A 169 -10.40 -16.20 11.77
C ALA A 169 -11.73 -16.25 12.54
N ALA A 170 -12.77 -15.55 12.05
CA ALA A 170 -14.11 -15.59 12.65
C ALA A 170 -14.91 -16.83 12.24
N ALA A 171 -14.65 -17.39 11.03
CA ALA A 171 -15.29 -18.61 10.56
C ALA A 171 -14.76 -19.89 11.24
N ASP A 172 -13.54 -19.84 11.78
CA ASP A 172 -12.88 -20.99 12.44
C ASP A 172 -13.09 -21.02 13.97
N ARG A 173 -13.92 -20.13 14.52
CA ARG A 173 -14.31 -20.19 15.92
C ARG A 173 -15.47 -21.15 16.06
N PRO A 174 -15.28 -22.34 16.70
CA PRO A 174 -16.40 -23.24 17.00
C PRO A 174 -17.43 -22.45 17.79
N GLN A 175 -18.68 -22.42 17.31
CA GLN A 175 -19.80 -21.89 18.07
C GLN A 175 -19.94 -22.77 19.32
N GLN A 176 -19.54 -22.26 20.48
CA GLN A 176 -19.89 -22.91 21.74
C GLN A 176 -21.42 -22.96 21.83
N PRO A 177 -22.01 -24.15 22.07
CA PRO A 177 -23.45 -24.28 22.25
C PRO A 177 -23.86 -23.38 23.42
N ARG A 178 -24.85 -22.51 23.19
CA ARG A 178 -25.50 -21.76 24.27
C ARG A 178 -26.09 -22.73 25.24
N VAL A 179 -25.48 -22.84 26.41
CA VAL A 179 -26.08 -23.54 27.54
C VAL A 179 -27.26 -22.69 27.98
N THR A 180 -28.45 -23.14 27.66
CA THR A 180 -29.69 -22.60 28.20
C THR A 180 -29.77 -23.04 29.68
N GLU A 181 -29.47 -22.11 30.60
CA GLU A 181 -29.77 -22.31 32.01
C GLU A 181 -31.28 -22.48 32.20
N PRO A 182 -31.71 -23.48 32.95
CA PRO A 182 -33.12 -23.63 33.28
C PRO A 182 -33.55 -22.51 34.25
N LEU A 183 -34.67 -21.86 33.90
CA LEU A 183 -35.38 -20.87 34.71
C LEU A 183 -35.72 -21.49 36.09
N VAL A 184 -35.09 -21.02 37.16
CA VAL A 184 -35.50 -21.29 38.52
C VAL A 184 -36.62 -20.30 38.89
N PRO A 185 -37.81 -20.77 39.33
CA PRO A 185 -38.90 -19.88 39.71
C PRO A 185 -38.61 -19.17 41.03
N HIS A 186 -38.63 -17.83 41.00
CA HIS A 186 -38.54 -17.01 42.20
C HIS A 186 -39.74 -17.24 43.10
N ARG A 187 -39.49 -17.70 44.30
CA ARG A 187 -40.44 -17.81 45.41
C ARG A 187 -40.47 -16.50 46.16
N ASN A 188 -41.62 -15.81 46.08
CA ASN A 188 -41.96 -14.64 46.86
C ASN A 188 -41.91 -14.94 48.39
N GLY A 189 -41.23 -14.13 49.18
CA GLY A 189 -41.24 -14.15 50.63
C GLY A 189 -40.98 -12.77 51.21
N ARG A 190 -41.98 -12.25 51.84
CA ARG A 190 -42.28 -10.92 52.40
C ARG A 190 -41.37 -10.48 53.57
N GLN A 191 -41.38 -9.14 53.76
CA GLN A 191 -41.31 -8.33 54.99
C GLN A 191 -39.93 -7.97 55.53
N GLY A 192 -39.60 -6.80 55.57
CA GLY A 192 -39.38 -5.55 56.15
C GLY A 192 -39.17 -5.49 57.67
N PRO A 193 -39.00 -4.37 58.39
CA PRO A 193 -38.31 -3.12 58.05
C PRO A 193 -37.27 -2.70 59.14
N GLY A 194 -36.54 -1.63 58.96
CA GLY A 194 -36.10 -0.86 60.12
C GLY A 194 -34.65 -0.33 60.13
N HIS A 195 -34.60 0.98 60.16
CA HIS A 195 -33.76 1.88 60.96
C HIS A 195 -32.28 2.15 60.56
N ASP A 196 -32.13 3.39 60.22
CA ASP A 196 -31.38 4.50 60.84
C ASP A 196 -29.86 4.51 60.81
N GLY A 197 -29.36 5.63 60.37
CA GLY A 197 -28.41 6.41 61.12
C GLY A 197 -27.14 6.81 60.36
N ALA A 198 -27.14 8.05 59.91
CA ALA A 198 -26.14 9.11 60.13
C ALA A 198 -24.65 8.67 59.98
N GLU A 199 -23.76 9.36 59.35
CA GLU A 199 -23.29 10.72 59.43
C GLU A 199 -22.11 10.92 58.49
N ARG A 200 -22.07 12.03 57.80
CA ARG A 200 -20.85 12.61 57.27
C ARG A 200 -20.03 13.25 58.37
N PRO A 201 -18.74 13.49 58.23
CA PRO A 201 -18.37 14.83 57.83
C PRO A 201 -17.19 14.99 56.86
N ALA A 202 -17.15 16.19 56.39
CA ALA A 202 -16.31 16.88 55.49
C ALA A 202 -14.90 17.23 56.01
N GLY A 203 -14.07 17.67 55.05
CA GLY A 203 -12.96 18.60 55.26
C GLY A 203 -11.63 17.99 54.83
N LYS A 204 -10.72 18.66 54.16
CA LYS A 204 -10.36 20.02 53.88
C LYS A 204 -9.22 20.00 52.83
N THR A 205 -9.31 20.82 51.86
CA THR A 205 -8.35 21.79 51.30
C THR A 205 -6.93 21.87 51.85
N ALA A 206 -5.96 21.99 50.94
CA ALA A 206 -4.82 22.91 50.88
C ALA A 206 -3.92 22.59 49.68
N THR A 207 -3.86 23.35 48.63
CA THR A 207 -3.10 24.57 48.28
C THR A 207 -1.59 24.54 48.50
N ARG A 208 -0.93 25.02 47.40
CA ARG A 208 0.40 25.68 47.30
C ARG A 208 1.59 24.79 47.13
N ASP A 209 2.62 25.06 46.38
CA ASP A 209 3.10 26.27 45.68
C ASP A 209 4.43 25.89 45.04
N GLY A 210 4.79 26.48 43.92
CA GLY A 210 5.98 27.24 43.71
C GLY A 210 7.23 26.57 43.21
N GLY A 211 7.64 27.00 42.05
CA GLY A 211 8.88 27.69 41.90
C GLY A 211 10.06 26.97 41.25
N GLN A 212 10.45 27.54 40.22
CA GLN A 212 11.67 27.85 39.48
C GLN A 212 11.85 27.10 38.18
#